data_26cc248b87b125799ce52f4a2e813d8f
#
_entry.id   26cc248b87b125799ce52f4a2e813d8f
#
_cell.length_a   1.000
_cell.length_b   1.000
_cell.length_c   1.000
_cell.angle_alpha   90.00
_cell.angle_beta   90.00
_cell.angle_gamma   90.00
#
_symmetry.space_group_name_H-M   'P 1'
#
loop_
_entity.id
_entity.type
_entity.pdbx_description
1 polymer ?
#
loop_
_entity_poly.entity_id
_entity_poly.type
_entity_poly.pdbx_seq_one_letter_code
_entity_poly.pdbx_strand_id
1 'polypeptide(L)'
;LAAEYPNEVGTIQHVFPQLKQVELDFFWSGTTDLTMNGAADSRKFGDKFPIYAVQGWSVHGVTQTVRIGKAIADDFRGKSDDFNMLTSIQHQDILFGRVLAPVVILMAKTAYNFSALVNPGKMVSF
;
A
#
# COMPACT_ATOMS: atom_id res chain seq x y z
N LEU A 1 -10.98 -1.28 23.97
CA LEU A 1 -10.34 -0.77 22.73
C LEU A 1 -9.19 0.19 23.07
N ALA A 2 -9.41 1.26 23.85
CA ALA A 2 -8.33 2.20 24.22
C ALA A 2 -7.20 1.53 25.04
N ALA A 3 -7.50 0.51 25.82
CA ALA A 3 -6.50 -0.25 26.57
C ALA A 3 -5.70 -1.23 25.70
N GLU A 4 -6.24 -1.62 24.55
CA GLU A 4 -5.62 -2.55 23.60
C GLU A 4 -4.75 -1.83 22.57
N TYR A 5 -5.12 -0.60 22.20
CA TYR A 5 -4.43 0.23 21.19
C TYR A 5 -4.12 1.65 21.72
N PRO A 6 -3.33 1.78 22.79
CA PRO A 6 -3.10 3.06 23.45
C PRO A 6 -2.34 4.08 22.59
N ASN A 7 -1.44 3.60 21.72
CA ASN A 7 -0.63 4.47 20.86
C ASN A 7 -1.46 5.11 19.75
N GLU A 8 -2.36 4.34 19.15
CA GLU A 8 -3.24 4.78 18.06
C GLU A 8 -4.26 5.81 18.57
N VAL A 9 -4.89 5.53 19.70
CA VAL A 9 -5.82 6.46 20.36
C VAL A 9 -5.10 7.75 20.75
N GLY A 10 -3.91 7.65 21.33
CA GLY A 10 -3.09 8.81 21.69
C GLY A 10 -2.73 9.67 20.47
N THR A 11 -2.41 9.02 19.34
CA THR A 11 -2.12 9.73 18.08
C THR A 11 -3.34 10.48 17.57
N ILE A 12 -4.52 9.84 17.55
CA ILE A 12 -5.77 10.48 17.11
C ILE A 12 -6.06 11.71 17.98
N GLN A 13 -5.96 11.58 19.28
CA GLN A 13 -6.21 12.68 20.24
C GLN A 13 -5.18 13.81 20.16
N HIS A 14 -3.95 13.49 19.74
CA HIS A 14 -2.92 14.49 19.51
C HIS A 14 -3.19 15.30 18.23
N VAL A 15 -3.53 14.62 17.14
CA VAL A 15 -3.81 15.26 15.84
C VAL A 15 -5.14 16.01 15.86
N PHE A 16 -6.14 15.47 16.56
CA PHE A 16 -7.49 16.01 16.66
C PHE A 16 -7.87 16.27 18.13
N PRO A 17 -7.40 17.37 18.75
CA PRO A 17 -7.66 17.65 20.17
C PRO A 17 -9.13 17.72 20.54
N GLN A 18 -10.00 18.06 19.59
CA GLN A 18 -11.46 18.07 19.77
C GLN A 18 -12.05 16.68 19.99
N LEU A 19 -11.32 15.60 19.65
CA LEU A 19 -11.76 14.21 19.81
C LEU A 19 -11.28 13.57 21.12
N LYS A 20 -10.67 14.32 22.04
CA LYS A 20 -10.13 13.76 23.30
C LYS A 20 -11.16 13.08 24.19
N GLN A 21 -12.44 13.47 24.10
CA GLN A 21 -13.53 12.93 24.89
C GLN A 21 -14.40 11.93 24.13
N VAL A 22 -14.06 11.65 22.87
CA VAL A 22 -14.83 10.71 22.04
C VAL A 22 -14.38 9.28 22.34
N GLU A 23 -15.33 8.41 22.62
CA GLU A 23 -15.10 6.97 22.72
C GLU A 23 -15.08 6.35 21.33
N LEU A 24 -14.17 5.38 21.13
CA LEU A 24 -14.09 4.61 19.88
C LEU A 24 -14.99 3.38 20.00
N ASP A 25 -16.03 3.29 19.17
CA ASP A 25 -16.89 2.13 19.12
C ASP A 25 -16.21 0.92 18.44
N PHE A 26 -15.44 1.20 17.40
CA PHE A 26 -14.78 0.17 16.59
C PHE A 26 -13.34 0.57 16.25
N PHE A 27 -12.49 -0.44 16.24
CA PHE A 27 -11.12 -0.36 15.73
C PHE A 27 -10.83 -1.61 14.89
N TRP A 28 -10.21 -1.43 13.74
CA TRP A 28 -9.77 -2.54 12.90
C TRP A 28 -8.41 -2.24 12.30
N SER A 29 -7.67 -3.30 12.02
CA SER A 29 -6.40 -3.23 11.31
C SER A 29 -6.39 -4.27 10.20
N GLY A 30 -5.52 -4.10 9.22
CA GLY A 30 -5.33 -5.03 8.13
C GLY A 30 -3.90 -5.04 7.65
N THR A 31 -3.51 -6.15 7.04
CA THR A 31 -2.22 -6.23 6.36
C THR A 31 -2.35 -5.66 4.97
N THR A 32 -1.40 -4.81 4.58
CA THR A 32 -1.28 -4.30 3.20
C THR A 32 0.01 -4.80 2.59
N ASP A 33 0.00 -4.98 1.28
CA ASP A 33 1.17 -5.27 0.48
C ASP A 33 1.75 -3.98 -0.10
N LEU A 34 3.06 -3.94 -0.22
CA LEU A 34 3.79 -2.80 -0.74
C LEU A 34 4.72 -3.25 -1.86
N THR A 35 4.78 -2.46 -2.93
CA THR A 35 5.83 -2.56 -3.95
C THR A 35 6.86 -1.47 -3.72
N MET A 36 8.10 -1.69 -4.16
CA MET A 36 9.19 -0.72 -3.98
C MET A 36 8.95 0.61 -4.71
N ASN A 37 8.19 0.58 -5.80
CA ASN A 37 7.87 1.75 -6.62
C ASN A 37 6.46 2.31 -6.35
N GLY A 38 5.70 1.75 -5.41
CA GLY A 38 4.35 2.17 -5.07
C GLY A 38 3.26 1.85 -6.12
N ALA A 39 3.63 1.27 -7.27
CA ALA A 39 2.69 0.89 -8.31
C ALA A 39 2.18 -0.54 -8.11
N ALA A 40 0.91 -0.81 -8.45
CA ALA A 40 0.37 -2.16 -8.41
C ALA A 40 1.04 -3.05 -9.49
N ASP A 41 1.46 -4.25 -9.09
CA ASP A 41 1.99 -5.27 -10.00
C ASP A 41 0.82 -5.98 -10.70
N SER A 42 0.68 -5.74 -11.99
CA SER A 42 -0.39 -6.28 -12.82
C SER A 42 0.17 -7.29 -13.80
N ARG A 43 -0.38 -8.51 -13.81
CA ARG A 43 0.10 -9.60 -14.67
C ARG A 43 -1.06 -10.33 -15.33
N LYS A 44 -0.80 -10.86 -16.55
CA LYS A 44 -1.71 -11.72 -17.28
C LYS A 44 -1.01 -13.05 -17.58
N PHE A 45 -1.70 -14.14 -17.31
CA PHE A 45 -1.21 -15.49 -17.54
C PHE A 45 -2.20 -16.25 -18.43
N GLY A 46 -1.68 -17.12 -19.30
CA GLY A 46 -2.47 -17.98 -20.17
C GLY A 46 -3.06 -17.26 -21.39
N ASP A 47 -2.94 -17.88 -22.56
CA ASP A 47 -3.42 -17.32 -23.83
C ASP A 47 -4.90 -17.67 -24.09
N LYS A 48 -5.28 -18.91 -23.84
CA LYS A 48 -6.62 -19.42 -24.13
C LYS A 48 -7.65 -19.06 -23.02
N PHE A 49 -7.19 -19.09 -21.78
CA PHE A 49 -7.99 -18.71 -20.60
C PHE A 49 -7.18 -17.73 -19.78
N PRO A 50 -7.32 -16.42 -20.02
CA PRO A 50 -6.51 -15.43 -19.37
C PRO A 50 -6.86 -15.32 -17.88
N ILE A 51 -5.83 -15.39 -17.05
CA ILE A 51 -5.89 -15.13 -15.61
C ILE A 51 -5.20 -13.79 -15.37
N TYR A 52 -5.90 -12.87 -14.73
CA TYR A 52 -5.36 -11.59 -14.35
C TYR A 52 -5.03 -11.61 -12.87
N ALA A 53 -3.80 -11.28 -12.52
CA ALA A 53 -3.35 -11.12 -11.14
C ALA A 53 -2.93 -9.67 -10.92
N VAL A 54 -3.42 -9.07 -9.85
CA VAL A 54 -3.04 -7.72 -9.42
C VAL A 54 -2.73 -7.75 -7.94
N GLN A 55 -1.54 -7.27 -7.58
CA GLN A 55 -1.05 -7.26 -6.21
C GLN A 55 -0.21 -6.00 -5.94
N GLY A 56 0.22 -5.79 -4.70
CA GLY A 56 1.09 -4.68 -4.36
C GLY A 56 0.39 -3.32 -4.46
N TRP A 57 -0.82 -3.22 -3.92
CA TRP A 57 -1.66 -2.01 -4.01
C TRP A 57 -1.07 -0.79 -3.30
N SER A 58 -0.05 -0.96 -2.48
CA SER A 58 0.70 0.11 -1.80
C SER A 58 -0.21 1.15 -1.12
N VAL A 59 -1.24 0.68 -0.41
CA VAL A 59 -2.26 1.47 0.32
C VAL A 59 -3.26 2.21 -0.60
N HIS A 60 -3.06 2.22 -1.91
CA HIS A 60 -3.91 2.95 -2.88
C HIS A 60 -4.97 2.07 -3.56
N GLY A 61 -5.28 0.90 -2.99
CA GLY A 61 -6.16 -0.10 -3.61
C GLY A 61 -7.52 0.43 -4.04
N VAL A 62 -8.18 1.25 -3.21
CA VAL A 62 -9.54 1.74 -3.47
C VAL A 62 -9.64 2.51 -4.80
N THR A 63 -8.69 3.41 -5.05
CA THR A 63 -8.69 4.21 -6.28
C THR A 63 -8.15 3.45 -7.49
N GLN A 64 -7.12 2.63 -7.27
CA GLN A 64 -6.47 1.87 -8.35
C GLN A 64 -7.34 0.73 -8.87
N THR A 65 -8.13 0.06 -8.02
CA THR A 65 -8.99 -1.06 -8.43
C THR A 65 -9.97 -0.69 -9.54
N VAL A 66 -10.54 0.51 -9.48
CA VAL A 66 -11.48 0.98 -10.52
C VAL A 66 -10.77 1.14 -11.87
N ARG A 67 -9.59 1.77 -11.87
CA ARG A 67 -8.80 1.99 -13.09
C ARG A 67 -8.29 0.68 -13.68
N ILE A 68 -7.73 -0.18 -12.86
CA ILE A 68 -7.17 -1.48 -13.30
C ILE A 68 -8.31 -2.41 -13.73
N GLY A 69 -9.42 -2.42 -13.00
CA GLY A 69 -10.61 -3.18 -13.41
C GLY A 69 -11.15 -2.76 -14.77
N LYS A 70 -11.14 -1.45 -15.08
CA LYS A 70 -11.47 -0.95 -16.42
C LYS A 70 -10.48 -1.45 -17.47
N ALA A 71 -9.17 -1.37 -17.21
CA ALA A 71 -8.14 -1.82 -18.14
C ALA A 71 -8.26 -3.33 -18.44
N ILE A 72 -8.55 -4.16 -17.43
CA ILE A 72 -8.82 -5.59 -17.60
C ILE A 72 -10.08 -5.81 -18.48
N ALA A 73 -11.16 -5.07 -18.21
CA ALA A 73 -12.38 -5.20 -18.99
C ALA A 73 -12.20 -4.76 -20.46
N ASP A 74 -11.37 -3.76 -20.70
CA ASP A 74 -11.03 -3.32 -22.05
C ASP A 74 -10.11 -4.32 -22.76
N ASP A 75 -9.16 -4.96 -22.06
CA ASP A 75 -8.34 -6.03 -22.59
C ASP A 75 -9.18 -7.24 -23.04
N PHE A 76 -10.21 -7.63 -22.27
CA PHE A 76 -11.17 -8.65 -22.68
C PHE A 76 -11.93 -8.30 -23.97
N ARG A 77 -12.06 -7.02 -24.29
CA ARG A 77 -12.70 -6.51 -25.52
C ARG A 77 -11.72 -6.32 -26.68
N GLY A 78 -10.47 -6.75 -26.50
CA GLY A 78 -9.40 -6.58 -27.49
C GLY A 78 -8.77 -5.18 -27.52
N LYS A 79 -8.99 -4.36 -26.49
CA LYS A 79 -8.37 -3.03 -26.32
C LYS A 79 -7.32 -3.12 -25.22
N SER A 80 -6.16 -3.62 -25.53
CA SER A 80 -5.13 -4.01 -24.54
C SER A 80 -4.16 -2.90 -24.18
N ASP A 81 -4.24 -1.71 -24.77
CA ASP A 81 -3.23 -0.67 -24.60
C ASP A 81 -3.03 -0.25 -23.13
N ASP A 82 -4.11 0.04 -22.42
CA ASP A 82 -4.06 0.44 -21.01
C ASP A 82 -3.50 -0.70 -20.13
N PHE A 83 -3.92 -1.95 -20.39
CA PHE A 83 -3.44 -3.08 -19.62
C PHE A 83 -1.97 -3.42 -19.92
N ASN A 84 -1.55 -3.34 -21.18
CA ASN A 84 -0.16 -3.53 -21.59
C ASN A 84 0.75 -2.47 -20.94
N MET A 85 0.29 -1.22 -20.84
CA MET A 85 1.01 -0.19 -20.12
C MET A 85 1.18 -0.56 -18.63
N LEU A 86 0.15 -1.06 -17.97
CA LEU A 86 0.24 -1.49 -16.56
C LEU A 86 1.21 -2.66 -16.38
N THR A 87 1.19 -3.65 -17.26
CA THR A 87 2.11 -4.81 -17.19
C THR A 87 3.56 -4.46 -17.54
N SER A 88 3.80 -3.34 -18.22
CA SER A 88 5.15 -2.87 -18.56
C SER A 88 5.88 -2.22 -17.38
N ILE A 89 5.18 -1.91 -16.29
CA ILE A 89 5.78 -1.34 -15.09
C ILE A 89 6.70 -2.40 -14.47
N GLN A 90 7.99 -2.08 -14.39
CA GLN A 90 8.98 -2.98 -13.81
C GLN A 90 8.91 -2.93 -12.28
N HIS A 91 8.84 -4.10 -11.68
CA HIS A 91 8.90 -4.28 -10.24
C HIS A 91 10.22 -4.94 -9.85
N GLN A 92 10.85 -4.42 -8.79
CA GLN A 92 12.07 -5.01 -8.27
C GLN A 92 11.72 -6.17 -7.34
N ASP A 93 12.22 -7.35 -7.68
CA ASP A 93 12.12 -8.52 -6.80
C ASP A 93 13.06 -8.34 -5.61
N ILE A 94 12.53 -8.41 -4.40
CA ILE A 94 13.34 -8.41 -3.19
C ILE A 94 13.84 -9.85 -2.98
N LEU A 95 15.11 -10.07 -3.24
CA LEU A 95 15.75 -11.36 -3.03
C LEU A 95 15.58 -11.78 -1.56
N PHE A 96 15.05 -12.98 -1.32
CA PHE A 96 14.67 -13.45 0.02
C PHE A 96 13.67 -12.54 0.76
N GLY A 97 12.81 -11.81 0.03
CA GLY A 97 11.89 -10.82 0.58
C GLY A 97 11.07 -11.33 1.77
N ARG A 98 10.65 -12.60 1.75
CA ARG A 98 9.89 -13.21 2.84
C ARG A 98 10.67 -13.27 4.17
N VAL A 99 11.99 -13.42 4.11
CA VAL A 99 12.89 -13.50 5.30
C VAL A 99 13.43 -12.12 5.65
N LEU A 100 13.77 -11.30 4.64
CA LEU A 100 14.39 -10.00 4.83
C LEU A 100 13.39 -8.86 5.04
N ALA A 101 12.13 -9.02 4.64
CA ALA A 101 11.12 -7.98 4.77
C ALA A 101 11.02 -7.38 6.18
N PRO A 102 10.99 -8.16 7.27
CA PRO A 102 10.93 -7.60 8.62
C PRO A 102 12.13 -6.69 8.94
N VAL A 103 13.32 -7.07 8.48
CA VAL A 103 14.55 -6.30 8.72
C VAL A 103 14.53 -5.02 7.89
N VAL A 104 14.16 -5.10 6.62
CA VAL A 104 14.05 -3.94 5.73
C VAL A 104 13.00 -2.95 6.24
N ILE A 105 11.84 -3.44 6.68
CA ILE A 105 10.78 -2.60 7.25
C ILE A 105 11.26 -1.93 8.55
N LEU A 106 11.97 -2.66 9.41
CA LEU A 106 12.53 -2.09 10.64
C LEU A 106 13.56 -1.01 10.33
N MET A 107 14.46 -1.24 9.35
CA MET A 107 15.43 -0.25 8.91
C MET A 107 14.75 0.99 8.31
N ALA A 108 13.76 0.80 7.46
CA ALA A 108 12.99 1.90 6.88
C ALA A 108 12.27 2.72 7.97
N LYS A 109 11.64 2.05 8.94
CA LYS A 109 10.96 2.70 10.07
C LYS A 109 11.93 3.50 10.96
N THR A 110 13.11 2.95 11.26
CA THR A 110 14.13 3.65 12.04
C THR A 110 14.71 4.84 11.28
N ALA A 111 14.99 4.69 9.99
CA ALA A 111 15.46 5.79 9.13
C ALA A 111 14.40 6.90 9.03
N TYR A 112 13.12 6.53 8.88
CA TYR A 112 12.01 7.49 8.87
C TYR A 112 11.92 8.26 10.19
N ASN A 113 11.93 7.57 11.33
CA ASN A 113 11.87 8.21 12.65
C ASN A 113 13.06 9.14 12.89
N PHE A 114 14.26 8.72 12.47
CA PHE A 114 15.46 9.55 12.55
C PHE A 114 15.35 10.80 11.66
N SER A 115 14.88 10.62 10.43
CA SER A 115 14.65 11.74 9.50
C SER A 115 13.61 12.74 10.05
N ALA A 116 12.54 12.26 10.67
CA ALA A 116 11.53 13.09 11.29
C ALA A 116 12.06 13.88 12.51
N LEU A 117 12.99 13.31 13.26
CA LEU A 117 13.67 13.99 14.36
C LEU A 117 14.62 15.10 13.89
N VAL A 118 15.35 14.86 12.78
CA VAL A 118 16.33 15.82 12.23
C VAL A 118 15.65 16.92 11.41
N ASN A 119 14.54 16.62 10.75
CA ASN A 119 13.81 17.56 9.91
C ASN A 119 12.30 17.61 10.28
N PRO A 120 11.94 18.14 11.45
CA PRO A 120 10.54 18.25 11.83
C PRO A 120 9.83 19.21 10.85
N GLY A 121 8.92 18.68 10.03
CA GLY A 121 8.14 19.46 9.06
C GLY A 121 8.39 19.11 7.58
N LYS A 122 9.35 18.27 7.24
CA LYS A 122 9.41 17.64 5.90
C LYS A 122 8.67 16.30 5.95
N MET A 123 7.49 16.24 5.36
CA MET A 123 6.89 14.96 5.03
C MET A 123 7.77 14.28 3.98
N VAL A 124 8.32 13.12 4.32
CA VAL A 124 8.96 12.24 3.35
C VAL A 124 7.82 11.57 2.58
N SER A 125 7.61 11.99 1.33
CA SER A 125 6.72 11.26 0.43
C SER A 125 7.42 9.97 0.01
N PHE A 126 6.76 8.85 0.19
CA PHE A 126 7.13 7.57 -0.40
C PHE A 126 6.55 7.46 -1.80
#